data_3689d71f37cb8a93599857a7137eeffa
#
_entry.id   3689d71f37cb8a93599857a7137eeffa
#
_cell.length_a   1.000
_cell.length_b   1.000
_cell.length_c   1.000
_cell.angle_alpha   90.00
_cell.angle_beta   90.00
_cell.angle_gamma   90.00
#
_symmetry.space_group_name_H-M   'P 1'
#
loop_
_entity.id
_entity.type
_entity.pdbx_description
1 polymer ?
#
loop_
_entity_poly.entity_id
_entity_poly.type
_entity_poly.pdbx_seq_one_letter_code
_entity_poly.pdbx_strand_id
1 'polypeptide(L)'
;MKTCYQAMLASMVMISLTAAPHAHAADQQPIPGQADAQKDIAISDISLHLPAKAGAEQPELYFTLTNNGHTTHLLTGVVSSACGRLIGYHTDQENTPGTRHLFQHMALPETTTLVFASAGYHMLCVAPVAQAMTQPNVQVTFQFLGGSSKTVSAPVTSAPQ
;
A
#
# COMPACT_ATOMS: atom_id res chain seq x y z
N MET A 1 -15.59 -88.77 20.06
CA MET A 1 -14.11 -88.57 20.00
C MET A 1 -13.78 -87.74 18.80
N LYS A 2 -13.40 -86.52 18.95
CA LYS A 2 -12.48 -85.68 18.16
C LYS A 2 -12.77 -84.19 18.50
N THR A 3 -11.99 -83.71 19.36
CA THR A 3 -11.88 -82.31 19.82
C THR A 3 -11.38 -81.41 18.66
N CYS A 4 -12.12 -80.35 18.31
CA CYS A 4 -11.67 -79.32 17.41
C CYS A 4 -11.33 -78.07 18.23
N TYR A 5 -10.03 -77.73 18.28
CA TYR A 5 -9.49 -76.51 18.85
C TYR A 5 -9.71 -75.37 17.86
N GLN A 6 -10.44 -74.34 18.27
CA GLN A 6 -10.50 -73.06 17.54
C GLN A 6 -9.47 -72.11 18.11
N ALA A 7 -8.51 -71.76 17.32
CA ALA A 7 -7.52 -70.74 17.62
C ALA A 7 -8.12 -69.34 17.32
N MET A 8 -8.30 -68.48 18.34
CA MET A 8 -8.65 -67.08 18.20
C MET A 8 -7.36 -66.27 17.87
N LEU A 9 -7.33 -65.73 16.66
CA LEU A 9 -6.35 -64.73 16.28
C LEU A 9 -6.86 -63.34 16.68
N ALA A 10 -6.28 -62.75 17.70
CA ALA A 10 -6.50 -61.38 18.08
C ALA A 10 -5.68 -60.46 17.18
N SER A 11 -6.34 -59.73 16.26
CA SER A 11 -5.72 -58.71 15.42
C SER A 11 -5.58 -57.42 16.23
N MET A 12 -4.34 -57.10 16.59
CA MET A 12 -3.97 -55.84 17.27
C MET A 12 -3.83 -54.76 16.19
N VAL A 13 -4.84 -53.86 16.11
CA VAL A 13 -4.77 -52.65 15.23
C VAL A 13 -3.92 -51.61 15.94
N MET A 14 -2.70 -51.37 15.42
CA MET A 14 -1.88 -50.25 15.82
C MET A 14 -2.36 -48.98 15.13
N ILE A 15 -2.97 -48.07 15.90
CA ILE A 15 -3.32 -46.75 15.45
C ILE A 15 -2.06 -45.89 15.53
N SER A 16 -1.43 -45.62 14.40
CA SER A 16 -0.30 -44.70 14.28
C SER A 16 -0.84 -43.28 14.33
N LEU A 17 -0.68 -42.56 15.46
CA LEU A 17 -0.91 -41.13 15.54
C LEU A 17 0.21 -40.40 14.80
N THR A 18 -0.07 -39.96 13.56
CA THR A 18 0.82 -39.03 12.84
C THR A 18 0.61 -37.62 13.41
N ALA A 19 1.55 -37.16 14.21
CA ALA A 19 1.61 -35.75 14.63
C ALA A 19 1.94 -34.90 13.40
N ALA A 20 0.96 -34.13 12.90
CA ALA A 20 1.20 -33.14 11.86
C ALA A 20 2.13 -32.03 12.42
N PRO A 21 3.20 -31.66 11.72
CA PRO A 21 4.02 -30.52 12.12
C PRO A 21 3.14 -29.26 12.07
N HIS A 22 2.94 -28.62 13.20
CA HIS A 22 2.34 -27.27 13.25
C HIS A 22 3.36 -26.34 12.59
N ALA A 23 3.06 -25.89 11.38
CA ALA A 23 3.78 -24.77 10.79
C ALA A 23 3.56 -23.55 11.68
N HIS A 24 4.55 -23.20 12.48
CA HIS A 24 4.56 -21.93 13.17
C HIS A 24 4.63 -20.87 12.07
N ALA A 25 3.55 -20.10 11.90
CA ALA A 25 3.65 -18.84 11.20
C ALA A 25 4.76 -18.06 11.92
N ALA A 26 5.87 -17.81 11.20
CA ALA A 26 6.92 -16.98 11.74
C ALA A 26 6.28 -15.63 12.06
N ASP A 27 6.21 -15.29 13.37
CA ASP A 27 5.84 -13.95 13.81
C ASP A 27 6.79 -13.00 13.11
N GLN A 28 6.29 -12.30 12.08
CA GLN A 28 7.05 -11.25 11.42
C GLN A 28 7.24 -10.15 12.46
N GLN A 29 8.39 -10.17 13.12
CA GLN A 29 8.75 -9.09 14.02
C GLN A 29 8.68 -7.78 13.24
N PRO A 30 7.96 -6.77 13.77
CA PRO A 30 7.89 -5.47 13.12
C PRO A 30 9.31 -4.95 12.91
N ILE A 31 9.59 -4.46 11.72
CA ILE A 31 10.89 -3.85 11.40
C ILE A 31 11.07 -2.67 12.35
N PRO A 32 12.14 -2.64 13.16
CA PRO A 32 12.33 -1.59 14.17
C PRO A 32 12.21 -0.19 13.55
N GLY A 33 11.41 0.68 14.19
CA GLY A 33 11.19 2.07 13.75
C GLY A 33 10.21 2.26 12.59
N GLN A 34 9.78 1.20 11.89
CA GLN A 34 8.87 1.35 10.74
C GLN A 34 7.39 1.33 11.13
N ALA A 35 7.03 0.73 12.26
CA ALA A 35 5.63 0.68 12.73
C ALA A 35 5.05 2.06 13.08
N ASP A 36 5.89 3.05 13.37
CA ASP A 36 5.49 4.40 13.77
C ASP A 36 5.33 5.38 12.61
N ALA A 37 5.60 4.97 11.37
CA ALA A 37 5.53 5.85 10.20
C ALA A 37 4.20 6.64 10.12
N GLN A 38 3.07 6.02 10.44
CA GLN A 38 1.77 6.71 10.46
C GLN A 38 1.67 7.84 11.48
N LYS A 39 2.48 7.84 12.54
CA LYS A 39 2.54 8.90 13.55
C LYS A 39 3.51 10.01 13.14
N ASP A 40 4.67 9.60 12.64
CA ASP A 40 5.78 10.49 12.31
C ASP A 40 5.54 11.26 11.01
N ILE A 41 4.87 10.63 10.03
CA ILE A 41 4.62 11.27 8.73
C ILE A 41 3.36 12.14 8.81
N ALA A 42 3.54 13.43 8.63
CA ALA A 42 2.46 14.38 8.36
C ALA A 42 2.20 14.44 6.85
N ILE A 43 0.92 14.57 6.48
CA ILE A 43 0.47 14.75 5.09
C ILE A 43 -0.32 16.05 5.06
N SER A 44 0.10 16.99 4.22
CA SER A 44 -0.56 18.30 4.04
C SER A 44 -0.70 18.63 2.55
N ASP A 45 -1.42 19.72 2.27
CA ASP A 45 -1.61 20.30 0.94
C ASP A 45 -2.06 19.27 -0.10
N ILE A 46 -2.83 18.27 0.37
CA ILE A 46 -3.29 17.19 -0.52
C ILE A 46 -4.50 17.63 -1.33
N SER A 47 -4.47 17.36 -2.64
CA SER A 47 -5.59 17.63 -3.56
C SER A 47 -5.50 16.78 -4.82
N LEU A 48 -6.66 16.34 -5.33
CA LEU A 48 -6.78 15.68 -6.63
C LEU A 48 -7.29 16.70 -7.66
N HIS A 49 -6.44 17.05 -8.61
CA HIS A 49 -6.72 18.01 -9.64
C HIS A 49 -7.29 17.33 -10.89
N LEU A 50 -8.46 17.75 -11.33
CA LEU A 50 -9.06 17.29 -12.58
C LEU A 50 -8.50 18.10 -13.76
N PRO A 51 -8.27 17.47 -14.92
CA PRO A 51 -7.85 18.20 -16.11
C PRO A 51 -8.93 19.16 -16.59
N ALA A 52 -8.52 20.27 -17.20
CA ALA A 52 -9.46 21.27 -17.75
C ALA A 52 -10.39 20.67 -18.80
N LYS A 53 -9.93 19.66 -19.54
CA LYS A 53 -10.71 18.93 -20.55
C LYS A 53 -10.75 17.46 -20.22
N ALA A 54 -11.93 16.93 -19.95
CA ALA A 54 -12.13 15.52 -19.65
C ALA A 54 -11.57 14.61 -20.75
N GLY A 55 -10.77 13.62 -20.36
CA GLY A 55 -10.20 12.62 -21.27
C GLY A 55 -8.96 13.06 -22.05
N ALA A 56 -8.52 14.32 -21.96
CA ALA A 56 -7.29 14.79 -22.59
C ALA A 56 -6.05 14.44 -21.78
N GLU A 57 -6.16 14.54 -20.45
CA GLU A 57 -5.08 14.31 -19.50
C GLU A 57 -5.61 13.46 -18.33
N GLN A 58 -4.69 12.91 -17.54
CA GLN A 58 -5.06 12.18 -16.31
C GLN A 58 -5.23 13.19 -15.17
N PRO A 59 -6.15 12.91 -14.22
CA PRO A 59 -6.17 13.65 -12.96
C PRO A 59 -4.85 13.50 -12.22
N GLU A 60 -4.43 14.54 -11.51
CA GLU A 60 -3.14 14.62 -10.82
C GLU A 60 -3.34 14.79 -9.32
N LEU A 61 -2.63 13.98 -8.53
CA LEU A 61 -2.64 14.08 -7.08
C LEU A 61 -1.37 14.79 -6.60
N TYR A 62 -1.57 15.89 -5.89
CA TYR A 62 -0.52 16.68 -5.24
C TYR A 62 -0.61 16.53 -3.72
N PHE A 63 0.51 16.61 -3.04
CA PHE A 63 0.58 16.52 -1.58
C PHE A 63 1.98 16.90 -1.07
N THR A 64 2.06 17.17 0.22
CA THR A 64 3.32 17.33 0.94
C THR A 64 3.45 16.25 2.00
N LEU A 65 4.61 15.59 2.07
CA LEU A 65 4.98 14.64 3.12
C LEU A 65 6.07 15.23 4.00
N THR A 66 5.84 15.29 5.31
CA THR A 66 6.86 15.70 6.27
C THR A 66 7.09 14.56 7.27
N ASN A 67 8.32 14.10 7.38
CA ASN A 67 8.70 13.20 8.44
C ASN A 67 9.14 14.02 9.67
N ASN A 68 8.30 14.04 10.70
CA ASN A 68 8.56 14.72 11.97
C ASN A 68 9.26 13.79 12.99
N GLY A 69 9.48 12.53 12.63
CA GLY A 69 10.16 11.55 13.46
C GLY A 69 11.68 11.62 13.35
N HIS A 70 12.33 10.78 14.15
CA HIS A 70 13.80 10.63 14.19
C HIS A 70 14.28 9.36 13.48
N THR A 71 13.44 8.77 12.65
CA THR A 71 13.72 7.54 11.92
C THR A 71 13.33 7.71 10.47
N THR A 72 14.19 7.24 9.56
CA THR A 72 13.84 7.18 8.14
C THR A 72 12.72 6.16 7.93
N HIS A 73 11.64 6.58 7.30
CA HIS A 73 10.55 5.70 6.88
C HIS A 73 10.60 5.44 5.37
N LEU A 74 9.97 4.37 4.92
CA LEU A 74 9.84 4.04 3.51
C LEU A 74 8.37 4.07 3.11
N LEU A 75 8.02 4.94 2.16
CA LEU A 75 6.73 4.91 1.48
C LEU A 75 6.76 3.77 0.46
N THR A 76 5.82 2.84 0.56
CA THR A 76 5.72 1.66 -0.30
C THR A 76 4.58 1.74 -1.31
N GLY A 77 3.66 2.68 -1.13
CA GLY A 77 2.57 2.90 -2.05
C GLY A 77 1.64 4.04 -1.66
N VAL A 78 0.95 4.54 -2.66
CA VAL A 78 -0.17 5.48 -2.49
C VAL A 78 -1.33 4.93 -3.30
N VAL A 79 -2.49 4.76 -2.66
CA VAL A 79 -3.67 4.18 -3.29
C VAL A 79 -4.92 5.03 -3.02
N SER A 80 -5.88 4.98 -3.93
CA SER A 80 -7.19 5.61 -3.77
C SER A 80 -8.23 4.78 -4.49
N SER A 81 -9.43 4.64 -3.92
CA SER A 81 -10.57 4.02 -4.60
C SER A 81 -11.10 4.87 -5.78
N ALA A 82 -10.67 6.12 -5.88
CA ALA A 82 -11.01 7.01 -6.98
C ALA A 82 -10.21 6.73 -8.26
N CYS A 83 -9.11 5.97 -8.16
CA CYS A 83 -8.21 5.66 -9.27
C CYS A 83 -7.98 4.16 -9.36
N GLY A 84 -7.95 3.59 -10.54
CA GLY A 84 -7.52 2.20 -10.73
C GLY A 84 -6.11 1.98 -10.19
N ARG A 85 -5.23 2.97 -10.35
CA ARG A 85 -3.94 3.07 -9.65
C ARG A 85 -3.42 4.50 -9.67
N LEU A 86 -2.53 4.80 -8.73
CA LEU A 86 -1.73 6.03 -8.71
C LEU A 86 -0.31 5.67 -9.12
N ILE A 87 0.25 6.41 -10.07
CA ILE A 87 1.63 6.23 -10.55
C ILE A 87 2.42 7.51 -10.38
N GLY A 88 3.66 7.38 -9.91
CA GLY A 88 4.56 8.52 -9.81
C GLY A 88 4.97 9.05 -11.19
N TYR A 89 5.02 10.36 -11.31
CA TYR A 89 5.38 11.08 -12.51
C TYR A 89 6.22 12.32 -12.17
N HIS A 90 7.05 12.76 -13.10
CA HIS A 90 7.79 14.03 -13.01
C HIS A 90 7.61 14.79 -14.31
N THR A 91 7.27 16.07 -14.22
CA THR A 91 6.90 16.90 -15.37
C THR A 91 7.98 16.97 -16.44
N ASP A 92 9.25 17.11 -16.05
CA ASP A 92 10.38 17.31 -16.95
C ASP A 92 11.24 16.05 -17.18
N GLN A 93 10.81 14.89 -16.68
CA GLN A 93 11.55 13.65 -16.84
C GLN A 93 10.78 12.66 -17.73
N GLU A 94 11.51 11.91 -18.55
CA GLU A 94 10.92 10.81 -19.27
C GLU A 94 10.27 9.81 -18.31
N ASN A 95 9.05 9.42 -18.62
CA ASN A 95 8.29 8.45 -17.86
C ASN A 95 8.84 7.02 -18.06
N THR A 96 10.06 6.79 -17.59
CA THR A 96 10.73 5.49 -17.66
C THR A 96 10.15 4.52 -16.62
N PRO A 97 10.32 3.19 -16.80
CA PRO A 97 9.99 2.23 -15.75
C PRO A 97 10.69 2.57 -14.43
N GLY A 98 11.93 3.08 -14.44
CA GLY A 98 12.66 3.49 -13.24
C GLY A 98 11.99 4.62 -12.48
N THR A 99 11.51 5.66 -13.16
CA THR A 99 10.80 6.78 -12.53
C THR A 99 9.51 6.31 -11.85
N ARG A 100 8.79 5.37 -12.47
CA ARG A 100 7.56 4.77 -11.89
C ARG A 100 7.84 3.91 -10.66
N HIS A 101 9.01 3.28 -10.58
CA HIS A 101 9.41 2.44 -9.44
C HIS A 101 9.92 3.24 -8.24
N LEU A 102 10.32 4.51 -8.42
CA LEU A 102 10.76 5.39 -7.33
C LEU A 102 9.74 5.49 -6.18
N PHE A 103 8.46 5.41 -6.49
CA PHE A 103 7.37 5.53 -5.50
C PHE A 103 7.00 4.21 -4.80
N GLN A 104 7.64 3.10 -5.15
CA GLN A 104 7.39 1.81 -4.49
C GLN A 104 8.26 1.60 -3.24
N HIS A 105 9.38 2.34 -3.12
CA HIS A 105 10.25 2.29 -1.96
C HIS A 105 10.93 3.64 -1.77
N MET A 106 10.14 4.71 -1.66
CA MET A 106 10.68 6.05 -1.50
C MET A 106 11.07 6.31 -0.05
N ALA A 107 12.33 6.64 0.17
CA ALA A 107 12.82 7.00 1.49
C ALA A 107 12.29 8.38 1.90
N LEU A 108 11.81 8.45 3.14
CA LEU A 108 11.41 9.66 3.84
C LEU A 108 12.38 9.85 5.01
N PRO A 109 13.53 10.51 4.80
CA PRO A 109 14.52 10.72 5.87
C PRO A 109 13.91 11.47 7.04
N GLU A 110 14.50 11.32 8.21
CA GLU A 110 14.12 12.10 9.39
C GLU A 110 14.16 13.61 9.12
N THR A 111 13.22 14.36 9.70
CA THR A 111 13.13 15.82 9.61
C THR A 111 13.08 16.39 8.19
N THR A 112 12.67 15.58 7.20
CA THR A 112 12.63 15.97 5.78
C THR A 112 11.19 16.22 5.33
N THR A 113 11.04 17.21 4.44
CA THR A 113 9.78 17.49 3.73
C THR A 113 9.96 17.22 2.24
N LEU A 114 9.04 16.45 1.66
CA LEU A 114 8.96 16.18 0.23
C LEU A 114 7.67 16.79 -0.32
N VAL A 115 7.78 17.60 -1.36
CA VAL A 115 6.66 18.28 -2.00
C VAL A 115 6.37 17.64 -3.36
N PHE A 116 5.13 17.26 -3.56
CA PHE A 116 4.59 16.74 -4.81
C PHE A 116 3.66 17.79 -5.42
N ALA A 117 4.07 18.37 -6.52
CA ALA A 117 3.39 19.49 -7.18
C ALA A 117 3.52 19.40 -8.71
N SER A 118 2.71 20.17 -9.43
CA SER A 118 2.61 20.14 -10.89
C SER A 118 3.92 20.39 -11.65
N ALA A 119 4.81 21.20 -11.07
CA ALA A 119 6.11 21.52 -11.69
C ALA A 119 7.23 20.52 -11.30
N GLY A 120 6.91 19.44 -10.61
CA GLY A 120 7.88 18.46 -10.14
C GLY A 120 7.29 17.05 -10.08
N TYR A 121 7.62 16.33 -9.02
CA TYR A 121 7.01 15.02 -8.75
C TYR A 121 5.54 15.20 -8.37
N HIS A 122 4.70 14.33 -8.91
CA HIS A 122 3.28 14.21 -8.57
C HIS A 122 2.79 12.81 -8.91
N MET A 123 1.53 12.49 -8.64
CA MET A 123 0.98 11.20 -9.01
C MET A 123 -0.14 11.34 -10.02
N LEU A 124 -0.09 10.53 -11.07
CA LEU A 124 -1.15 10.42 -12.06
C LEU A 124 -2.19 9.39 -11.63
N CYS A 125 -3.45 9.77 -11.71
CA CYS A 125 -4.60 8.90 -11.47
C CYS A 125 -4.95 8.14 -12.75
N VAL A 126 -4.49 6.91 -12.89
CA VAL A 126 -4.75 6.06 -14.04
C VAL A 126 -6.08 5.34 -13.85
N ALA A 127 -6.88 5.26 -14.91
CA ALA A 127 -8.23 4.73 -14.91
C ALA A 127 -9.11 5.36 -13.81
N PRO A 128 -9.37 6.68 -13.85
CA PRO A 128 -10.17 7.38 -12.86
C PRO A 128 -11.60 6.83 -12.85
N VAL A 129 -12.16 6.65 -11.65
CA VAL A 129 -13.55 6.24 -11.45
C VAL A 129 -14.45 7.46 -11.61
N ALA A 130 -15.23 7.51 -12.66
CA ALA A 130 -16.04 8.69 -13.01
C ALA A 130 -16.90 9.20 -11.85
N GLN A 131 -17.56 8.31 -11.11
CA GLN A 131 -18.39 8.67 -9.97
C GLN A 131 -17.59 9.31 -8.83
N ALA A 132 -16.34 8.89 -8.62
CA ALA A 132 -15.49 9.47 -7.59
C ALA A 132 -15.00 10.88 -7.97
N MET A 133 -14.84 11.15 -9.26
CA MET A 133 -14.43 12.47 -9.77
C MET A 133 -15.48 13.56 -9.59
N THR A 134 -16.73 13.19 -9.32
CA THR A 134 -17.83 14.15 -9.03
C THR A 134 -18.01 14.40 -7.54
N GLN A 135 -17.28 13.72 -6.68
CA GLN A 135 -17.32 13.93 -5.22
C GLN A 135 -16.45 15.13 -4.83
N PRO A 136 -16.81 15.84 -3.75
CA PRO A 136 -16.00 16.96 -3.26
C PRO A 136 -14.65 16.51 -2.70
N ASN A 137 -14.54 15.27 -2.25
CA ASN A 137 -13.33 14.69 -1.67
C ASN A 137 -13.21 13.20 -2.02
N VAL A 138 -11.98 12.72 -2.11
CA VAL A 138 -11.64 11.31 -2.25
C VAL A 138 -10.70 10.87 -1.13
N GLN A 139 -10.75 9.58 -0.77
CA GLN A 139 -9.82 9.03 0.23
C GLN A 139 -8.54 8.56 -0.44
N VAL A 140 -7.41 8.96 0.12
CA VAL A 140 -6.07 8.56 -0.31
C VAL A 140 -5.36 7.91 0.85
N THR A 141 -4.82 6.72 0.64
CA THR A 141 -4.10 5.94 1.65
C THR A 141 -2.63 5.84 1.26
N PHE A 142 -1.77 6.29 2.15
CA PHE A 142 -0.32 6.16 2.07
C PHE A 142 0.09 4.92 2.86
N GLN A 143 0.86 4.05 2.22
CA GLN A 143 1.32 2.77 2.76
C GLN A 143 2.81 2.85 3.05
N PHE A 144 3.22 2.37 4.22
CA PHE A 144 4.61 2.41 4.65
C PHE A 144 5.15 1.00 4.87
N LEU A 145 6.48 0.87 4.78
CA LEU A 145 7.15 -0.37 5.13
C LEU A 145 6.81 -0.74 6.59
N GLY A 146 6.66 -2.04 6.86
CA GLY A 146 6.20 -2.52 8.17
C GLY A 146 4.69 -2.56 8.33
N GLY A 147 3.92 -2.24 7.27
CA GLY A 147 2.46 -2.45 7.20
C GLY A 147 1.62 -1.31 7.80
N SER A 148 2.24 -0.25 8.34
CA SER A 148 1.47 0.92 8.78
C SER A 148 0.95 1.71 7.58
N SER A 149 -0.18 2.39 7.76
CA SER A 149 -0.78 3.22 6.71
C SER A 149 -1.48 4.44 7.29
N LYS A 150 -1.62 5.48 6.47
CA LYS A 150 -2.34 6.70 6.82
C LYS A 150 -3.30 7.08 5.70
N THR A 151 -4.58 7.21 6.04
CA THR A 151 -5.61 7.64 5.10
C THR A 151 -5.99 9.08 5.38
N VAL A 152 -6.05 9.88 4.34
CA VAL A 152 -6.45 11.29 4.39
C VAL A 152 -7.47 11.60 3.31
N SER A 153 -8.26 12.63 3.54
CA SER A 153 -9.26 13.14 2.60
C SER A 153 -8.61 14.18 1.70
N ALA A 154 -8.64 13.96 0.38
CA ALA A 154 -8.15 14.88 -0.63
C ALA A 154 -9.32 15.58 -1.32
N PRO A 155 -9.42 16.92 -1.28
CA PRO A 155 -10.40 17.64 -2.07
C PRO A 155 -10.16 17.40 -3.57
N VAL A 156 -11.28 17.27 -4.30
CA VAL A 156 -11.26 17.21 -5.77
C VAL A 156 -11.42 18.62 -6.30
N THR A 157 -10.44 19.09 -7.05
CA THR A 157 -10.41 20.43 -7.61
C THR A 157 -10.41 20.40 -9.14
N SER A 158 -11.12 21.31 -9.78
CA SER A 158 -11.00 21.51 -11.22
C SER A 158 -9.79 22.40 -11.51
N ALA A 159 -9.14 22.17 -12.65
CA ALA A 159 -8.14 23.14 -13.13
C ALA A 159 -8.80 24.53 -13.28
N PRO A 160 -8.10 25.62 -12.96
CA PRO A 160 -8.60 26.96 -13.26
C PRO A 160 -8.87 27.05 -14.76
N GLN A 161 -10.07 27.53 -15.11
CA GLN A 161 -10.49 27.78 -16.50
C GLN A 161 -9.74 28.97 -17.07
#